data_b49edd7f4c69a4a396619f66cd136681
#
_entry.id   b49edd7f4c69a4a396619f66cd136681
#
_cell.length_a   1.000
_cell.length_b   1.000
_cell.length_c   1.000
_cell.angle_alpha   90.00
_cell.angle_beta   90.00
_cell.angle_gamma   90.00
#
_symmetry.space_group_name_H-M   'P 1'
#
loop_
_entity.id
_entity.type
_entity.pdbx_description
1 polymer ?
#
loop_
_entity_poly.entity_id
_entity_poly.type
_entity_poly.pdbx_seq_one_letter_code
_entity_poly.pdbx_strand_id
1 'polypeptide(L)'
;MVLDGFTGFTPVQNRLILELMKYCKGVWITVIMDERENPYSYRHPYQLFGLSKQMVTTLISLAREEHIAVEEPVCLYGYPVKRFEKNKELAFLERNIFRYGAGTYEKEVKNLGIHVARNPGEEAMAVAEEIRKLVRKERYRYREIGVIVSDMNVYGDYLEQAFETYGIPVFMDHKRSILLNSFVEYLRSLLNMAEKNFSYESVFRFLRTNLAGFSYEEVDELENYVIGLGIRGYKGWQNRWIRRMKGMEEEELERLCLLYTSPSPRDYAASR
;
A
#
# COMPACT_ATOMS: atom_id res chain seq x y z
N MET A 1 20.48 -24.56 -13.12
CA MET A 1 19.81 -23.33 -12.58
C MET A 1 18.79 -23.76 -11.55
N VAL A 2 18.59 -22.97 -10.48
CA VAL A 2 17.55 -23.24 -9.45
C VAL A 2 16.66 -22.00 -9.32
N LEU A 3 15.35 -22.22 -9.34
CA LEU A 3 14.32 -21.20 -9.09
C LEU A 3 13.54 -21.61 -7.85
N ASP A 4 13.60 -20.81 -6.80
CA ASP A 4 13.02 -21.13 -5.49
C ASP A 4 11.98 -20.09 -5.06
N GLY A 5 10.86 -20.54 -4.47
CA GLY A 5 9.83 -19.68 -3.87
C GLY A 5 8.87 -18.99 -4.84
N PHE A 6 8.82 -19.41 -6.10
CA PHE A 6 7.87 -18.86 -7.08
C PHE A 6 6.54 -19.62 -7.07
N THR A 7 5.45 -18.87 -7.21
CA THR A 7 4.09 -19.41 -7.37
C THR A 7 3.55 -19.23 -8.79
N GLY A 8 4.26 -18.48 -9.64
CA GLY A 8 3.89 -18.22 -11.03
C GLY A 8 4.92 -17.34 -11.72
N PHE A 9 4.85 -17.31 -13.05
CA PHE A 9 5.70 -16.49 -13.91
C PHE A 9 4.86 -15.72 -14.91
N THR A 10 5.29 -14.51 -15.23
CA THR A 10 4.71 -13.74 -16.32
C THR A 10 5.00 -14.38 -17.68
N PRO A 11 4.25 -14.06 -18.75
CA PRO A 11 4.52 -14.61 -20.10
C PRO A 11 5.96 -14.34 -20.58
N VAL A 12 6.54 -13.19 -20.24
CA VAL A 12 7.94 -12.85 -20.59
C VAL A 12 8.92 -13.73 -19.81
N GLN A 13 8.68 -13.93 -18.51
CA GLN A 13 9.50 -14.83 -17.69
C GLN A 13 9.40 -16.27 -18.15
N ASN A 14 8.23 -16.75 -18.53
CA ASN A 14 8.06 -18.09 -19.10
C ASN A 14 8.92 -18.29 -20.36
N ARG A 15 8.93 -17.33 -21.27
CA ARG A 15 9.80 -17.36 -22.47
C ARG A 15 11.28 -17.38 -22.11
N LEU A 16 11.70 -16.55 -21.16
CA LEU A 16 13.08 -16.51 -20.67
C LEU A 16 13.49 -17.86 -20.06
N ILE A 17 12.61 -18.44 -19.20
CA ILE A 17 12.86 -19.73 -18.56
C ILE A 17 12.97 -20.82 -19.62
N LEU A 18 12.11 -20.80 -20.64
CA LEU A 18 12.16 -21.75 -21.76
C LEU A 18 13.49 -21.69 -22.50
N GLU A 19 13.97 -20.49 -22.82
CA GLU A 19 15.29 -20.32 -23.44
C GLU A 19 16.41 -20.81 -22.51
N LEU A 20 16.34 -20.52 -21.21
CA LEU A 20 17.31 -21.01 -20.24
C LEU A 20 17.30 -22.54 -20.11
N MET A 21 16.15 -23.19 -20.25
CA MET A 21 16.06 -24.66 -20.28
C MET A 21 16.84 -25.27 -21.44
N LYS A 22 16.92 -24.59 -22.58
CA LYS A 22 17.68 -25.05 -23.76
C LYS A 22 19.20 -25.03 -23.56
N TYR A 23 19.69 -24.08 -22.75
CA TYR A 23 21.14 -23.85 -22.55
C TYR A 23 21.68 -24.40 -21.24
N CYS A 24 20.83 -24.60 -20.23
CA CYS A 24 21.27 -25.11 -18.93
C CYS A 24 21.33 -26.64 -18.93
N LYS A 25 22.30 -27.21 -18.21
CA LYS A 25 22.36 -28.68 -17.99
C LYS A 25 21.14 -29.22 -17.23
N GLY A 26 20.48 -28.38 -16.44
CA GLY A 26 19.27 -28.70 -15.74
C GLY A 26 18.67 -27.45 -15.10
N VAL A 27 17.34 -27.40 -15.00
CA VAL A 27 16.57 -26.35 -14.35
C VAL A 27 15.72 -26.98 -13.25
N TRP A 28 15.94 -26.57 -12.02
CA TRP A 28 15.23 -27.05 -10.85
C TRP A 28 14.30 -25.95 -10.35
N ILE A 29 13.04 -26.29 -10.15
CA ILE A 29 12.02 -25.34 -9.67
C ILE A 29 11.35 -25.94 -8.45
N THR A 30 11.47 -25.23 -7.29
CA THR A 30 10.78 -25.67 -6.09
C THR A 30 9.34 -25.18 -6.13
N VAL A 31 8.42 -26.04 -5.73
CA VAL A 31 6.99 -25.78 -5.71
C VAL A 31 6.42 -26.15 -4.34
N ILE A 32 5.79 -25.18 -3.68
CA ILE A 32 5.08 -25.45 -2.42
C ILE A 32 3.71 -26.04 -2.75
N MET A 33 3.46 -27.24 -2.25
CA MET A 33 2.21 -27.95 -2.47
C MET A 33 1.95 -28.96 -1.37
N ASP A 34 0.69 -29.27 -1.11
CA ASP A 34 0.28 -30.34 -0.20
C ASP A 34 0.45 -31.72 -0.89
N GLU A 35 0.87 -32.74 -0.14
CA GLU A 35 1.06 -34.12 -0.63
C GLU A 35 -0.19 -34.72 -1.26
N ARG A 36 -1.37 -34.24 -0.88
CA ARG A 36 -2.68 -34.68 -1.37
C ARG A 36 -3.10 -34.04 -2.69
N GLU A 37 -2.33 -33.05 -3.16
CA GLU A 37 -2.62 -32.35 -4.41
C GLU A 37 -1.86 -32.95 -5.59
N ASN A 38 -2.54 -33.02 -6.71
CA ASN A 38 -1.88 -33.37 -7.98
C ASN A 38 -1.33 -32.12 -8.63
N PRO A 39 0.01 -31.95 -8.76
CA PRO A 39 0.61 -30.74 -9.34
C PRO A 39 0.27 -30.53 -10.82
N TYR A 40 -0.12 -31.58 -11.51
CA TYR A 40 -0.44 -31.58 -12.95
C TYR A 40 -1.92 -31.34 -13.25
N SER A 41 -2.77 -31.16 -12.21
CA SER A 41 -4.21 -30.97 -12.34
C SER A 41 -4.60 -29.56 -12.02
N TYR A 42 -4.44 -28.64 -12.97
CA TYR A 42 -4.98 -27.29 -12.90
C TYR A 42 -6.33 -27.22 -13.62
N ARG A 43 -7.39 -26.78 -12.92
CA ARG A 43 -8.74 -26.61 -13.46
C ARG A 43 -9.25 -25.17 -13.30
N HIS A 44 -9.03 -24.57 -12.11
CA HIS A 44 -9.58 -23.27 -11.76
C HIS A 44 -8.60 -22.47 -10.91
N PRO A 45 -8.56 -21.11 -11.05
CA PRO A 45 -7.67 -20.24 -10.26
C PRO A 45 -7.93 -20.30 -8.75
N TYR A 46 -9.13 -20.61 -8.33
CA TYR A 46 -9.52 -20.74 -6.92
C TYR A 46 -9.26 -22.10 -6.29
N GLN A 47 -8.64 -23.04 -7.00
CA GLN A 47 -8.18 -24.27 -6.39
C GLN A 47 -7.09 -23.99 -5.36
N LEU A 48 -7.06 -24.81 -4.31
CA LEU A 48 -5.93 -24.83 -3.40
C LEU A 48 -4.64 -25.09 -4.20
N PHE A 49 -3.64 -24.22 -4.00
CA PHE A 49 -2.42 -24.19 -4.81
C PHE A 49 -2.63 -23.93 -6.32
N GLY A 50 -3.72 -23.25 -6.70
CA GLY A 50 -4.07 -23.00 -8.11
C GLY A 50 -2.94 -22.33 -8.89
N LEU A 51 -2.30 -21.28 -8.34
CA LEU A 51 -1.17 -20.60 -8.98
C LEU A 51 0.01 -21.53 -9.21
N SER A 52 0.40 -22.31 -8.21
CA SER A 52 1.49 -23.29 -8.32
C SER A 52 1.19 -24.37 -9.37
N LYS A 53 -0.05 -24.88 -9.39
CA LYS A 53 -0.49 -25.84 -10.41
C LYS A 53 -0.47 -25.26 -11.82
N GLN A 54 -0.94 -24.02 -11.97
CA GLN A 54 -0.89 -23.31 -13.25
C GLN A 54 0.54 -23.15 -13.74
N MET A 55 1.44 -22.72 -12.85
CA MET A 55 2.87 -22.59 -13.17
C MET A 55 3.46 -23.91 -13.66
N VAL A 56 3.25 -24.98 -12.90
CA VAL A 56 3.77 -26.32 -13.26
C VAL A 56 3.23 -26.79 -14.61
N THR A 57 1.92 -26.72 -14.82
CA THR A 57 1.30 -27.15 -16.08
C THR A 57 1.77 -26.32 -17.28
N THR A 58 1.91 -25.01 -17.10
CA THR A 58 2.41 -24.10 -18.16
C THR A 58 3.85 -24.44 -18.54
N LEU A 59 4.74 -24.58 -17.57
CA LEU A 59 6.15 -24.87 -17.83
C LEU A 59 6.35 -26.26 -18.47
N ILE A 60 5.58 -27.25 -18.03
CA ILE A 60 5.62 -28.59 -18.64
C ILE A 60 5.11 -28.56 -20.08
N SER A 61 4.05 -27.81 -20.38
CA SER A 61 3.57 -27.64 -21.74
C SER A 61 4.62 -27.03 -22.65
N LEU A 62 5.23 -25.92 -22.19
CA LEU A 62 6.31 -25.24 -22.92
C LEU A 62 7.53 -26.15 -23.16
N ALA A 63 7.94 -26.92 -22.13
CA ALA A 63 9.04 -27.86 -22.26
C ALA A 63 8.75 -28.95 -23.28
N ARG A 64 7.51 -29.50 -23.30
CA ARG A 64 7.08 -30.52 -24.25
C ARG A 64 7.02 -30.01 -25.69
N GLU A 65 6.52 -28.78 -25.89
CA GLU A 65 6.48 -28.14 -27.22
C GLU A 65 7.88 -28.01 -27.83
N GLU A 66 8.89 -27.77 -27.01
CA GLU A 66 10.29 -27.68 -27.43
C GLU A 66 11.11 -28.98 -27.28
N HIS A 67 10.43 -30.10 -27.03
CA HIS A 67 11.05 -31.42 -26.87
C HIS A 67 12.09 -31.49 -25.74
N ILE A 68 11.96 -30.69 -24.70
CA ILE A 68 12.84 -30.69 -23.53
C ILE A 68 12.36 -31.80 -22.57
N ALA A 69 13.28 -32.65 -22.15
CA ALA A 69 12.99 -33.72 -21.21
C ALA A 69 12.61 -33.18 -19.84
N VAL A 70 11.51 -33.66 -19.27
CA VAL A 70 11.05 -33.36 -17.92
C VAL A 70 11.25 -34.60 -17.06
N GLU A 71 12.03 -34.48 -16.01
CA GLU A 71 12.30 -35.58 -15.07
C GLU A 71 11.13 -35.75 -14.08
N GLU A 72 11.08 -36.89 -13.42
CA GLU A 72 10.11 -37.16 -12.35
C GLU A 72 10.35 -36.21 -11.16
N PRO A 73 9.28 -35.70 -10.53
CA PRO A 73 9.39 -34.74 -9.43
C PRO A 73 10.00 -35.39 -8.19
N VAL A 74 10.89 -34.66 -7.52
CA VAL A 74 11.38 -35.01 -6.20
C VAL A 74 10.43 -34.44 -5.15
N CYS A 75 9.71 -35.34 -4.46
CA CYS A 75 8.73 -34.99 -3.44
C CYS A 75 9.36 -35.00 -2.05
N LEU A 76 9.36 -33.86 -1.38
CA LEU A 76 9.88 -33.67 -0.02
C LEU A 76 8.72 -33.53 0.97
N TYR A 77 7.96 -34.59 1.12
CA TYR A 77 6.82 -34.61 2.04
C TYR A 77 7.21 -35.21 3.39
N GLY A 78 6.60 -34.67 4.45
CA GLY A 78 6.74 -35.17 5.80
C GLY A 78 5.66 -34.62 6.71
N TYR A 79 5.10 -35.45 7.58
CA TYR A 79 4.14 -35.03 8.57
C TYR A 79 4.57 -35.47 9.98
N PRO A 80 4.55 -34.57 10.97
CA PRO A 80 4.30 -33.13 10.83
C PRO A 80 5.42 -32.45 10.01
N VAL A 81 5.06 -31.36 9.31
CA VAL A 81 6.08 -30.56 8.61
C VAL A 81 7.12 -30.07 9.62
N LYS A 82 8.39 -30.04 9.23
CA LYS A 82 9.53 -29.78 10.13
C LYS A 82 9.35 -28.53 11.01
N ARG A 83 8.76 -27.44 10.49
CA ARG A 83 8.49 -26.22 11.26
C ARG A 83 7.51 -26.43 12.42
N PHE A 84 6.62 -27.41 12.34
CA PHE A 84 5.61 -27.72 13.35
C PHE A 84 5.85 -29.06 14.04
N GLU A 85 7.03 -29.64 13.92
CA GLU A 85 7.38 -30.93 14.55
C GLU A 85 7.14 -30.92 16.06
N LYS A 86 7.45 -29.80 16.71
CA LYS A 86 7.28 -29.59 18.15
C LYS A 86 5.88 -29.08 18.54
N ASN A 87 5.03 -28.73 17.56
CA ASN A 87 3.71 -28.17 17.82
C ASN A 87 2.64 -28.89 16.99
N LYS A 88 2.07 -29.93 17.56
CA LYS A 88 1.12 -30.83 16.87
C LYS A 88 -0.21 -30.15 16.52
N GLU A 89 -0.65 -29.18 17.31
CA GLU A 89 -1.87 -28.43 17.04
C GLU A 89 -1.72 -27.49 15.84
N LEU A 90 -0.57 -26.82 15.72
CA LEU A 90 -0.26 -26.00 14.54
C LEU A 90 -0.05 -26.88 13.29
N ALA A 91 0.56 -28.06 13.46
CA ALA A 91 0.68 -29.03 12.36
C ALA A 91 -0.70 -29.51 11.88
N PHE A 92 -1.63 -29.77 12.81
CA PHE A 92 -2.99 -30.15 12.48
C PHE A 92 -3.75 -29.01 11.78
N LEU A 93 -3.62 -27.80 12.29
CA LEU A 93 -4.23 -26.61 11.68
C LEU A 93 -3.71 -26.39 10.26
N GLU A 94 -2.41 -26.36 10.06
CA GLU A 94 -1.77 -26.17 8.77
C GLU A 94 -2.25 -27.20 7.74
N ARG A 95 -2.33 -28.47 8.14
CA ARG A 95 -2.77 -29.55 7.27
C ARG A 95 -4.24 -29.44 6.84
N ASN A 96 -5.09 -28.81 7.65
CA ASN A 96 -6.54 -28.95 7.52
C ASN A 96 -7.31 -27.63 7.33
N ILE A 97 -6.70 -26.45 7.55
CA ILE A 97 -7.37 -25.16 7.60
C ILE A 97 -8.24 -24.81 6.37
N PHE A 98 -7.88 -25.32 5.19
CA PHE A 98 -8.64 -25.11 3.95
C PHE A 98 -9.31 -26.37 3.44
N ARG A 99 -9.57 -27.35 4.30
CA ARG A 99 -10.15 -28.63 3.92
C ARG A 99 -11.43 -28.91 4.67
N TYR A 100 -12.50 -29.07 3.92
CA TYR A 100 -13.78 -29.46 4.48
C TYR A 100 -13.74 -30.92 4.99
N GLY A 101 -14.39 -31.19 6.12
CA GLY A 101 -14.50 -32.52 6.68
C GLY A 101 -13.21 -33.10 7.27
N ALA A 102 -12.27 -32.27 7.58
CA ALA A 102 -10.96 -32.70 8.10
C ALA A 102 -10.97 -33.26 9.54
N GLY A 103 -12.12 -33.26 10.20
CA GLY A 103 -12.24 -33.68 11.59
C GLY A 103 -11.86 -32.60 12.60
N THR A 104 -11.94 -32.93 13.87
CA THR A 104 -11.65 -32.03 14.99
C THR A 104 -10.36 -32.44 15.68
N TYR A 105 -9.59 -31.47 16.15
CA TYR A 105 -8.44 -31.74 16.99
C TYR A 105 -8.90 -32.06 18.41
N GLU A 106 -8.69 -33.30 18.85
CA GLU A 106 -9.27 -33.82 20.11
C GLU A 106 -8.42 -33.53 21.36
N LYS A 107 -7.24 -32.94 21.21
CA LYS A 107 -6.33 -32.64 22.34
C LYS A 107 -6.50 -31.21 22.80
N GLU A 108 -6.04 -30.91 24.01
CA GLU A 108 -5.98 -29.55 24.54
C GLU A 108 -5.15 -28.63 23.62
N VAL A 109 -5.70 -27.46 23.29
CA VAL A 109 -5.08 -26.44 22.46
C VAL A 109 -4.46 -25.39 23.36
N LYS A 110 -3.14 -25.19 23.27
CA LYS A 110 -2.39 -24.24 24.12
C LYS A 110 -1.75 -23.08 23.33
N ASN A 111 -1.43 -23.33 22.05
CA ASN A 111 -0.67 -22.40 21.25
C ASN A 111 -1.51 -21.74 20.13
N LEU A 112 -2.83 -21.87 20.22
CA LEU A 112 -3.78 -21.20 19.34
C LEU A 112 -4.81 -20.49 20.19
N GLY A 113 -5.08 -19.23 19.89
CA GLY A 113 -6.14 -18.44 20.48
C GLY A 113 -7.02 -17.81 19.39
N ILE A 114 -8.31 -17.70 19.65
CA ILE A 114 -9.22 -16.94 18.81
C ILE A 114 -9.74 -15.80 19.67
N HIS A 115 -9.55 -14.59 19.18
CA HIS A 115 -10.03 -13.39 19.83
C HIS A 115 -11.08 -12.72 18.92
N VAL A 116 -12.20 -12.30 19.53
CA VAL A 116 -13.28 -11.61 18.81
C VAL A 116 -13.40 -10.22 19.39
N ALA A 117 -13.26 -9.21 18.56
CA ALA A 117 -13.41 -7.81 18.91
C ALA A 117 -14.65 -7.21 18.24
N ARG A 118 -15.13 -6.07 18.71
CA ARG A 118 -16.32 -5.39 18.18
C ARG A 118 -16.02 -4.57 16.93
N ASN A 119 -14.78 -4.10 16.82
CA ASN A 119 -14.34 -3.21 15.74
C ASN A 119 -12.82 -3.35 15.53
N PRO A 120 -12.27 -2.86 14.40
CA PRO A 120 -10.84 -2.93 14.10
C PRO A 120 -9.94 -2.27 15.14
N GLY A 121 -10.41 -1.20 15.80
CA GLY A 121 -9.63 -0.51 16.84
C GLY A 121 -9.46 -1.37 18.09
N GLU A 122 -10.55 -2.01 18.59
CA GLU A 122 -10.47 -2.95 19.71
C GLU A 122 -9.64 -4.18 19.37
N GLU A 123 -9.71 -4.65 18.12
CA GLU A 123 -8.88 -5.76 17.64
C GLU A 123 -7.39 -5.41 17.67
N ALA A 124 -7.02 -4.22 17.17
CA ALA A 124 -5.64 -3.73 17.19
C ALA A 124 -5.10 -3.57 18.64
N MET A 125 -5.93 -3.05 19.55
CA MET A 125 -5.59 -2.93 20.97
C MET A 125 -5.37 -4.30 21.62
N ALA A 126 -6.25 -5.27 21.37
CA ALA A 126 -6.11 -6.64 21.89
C ALA A 126 -4.83 -7.32 21.37
N VAL A 127 -4.49 -7.11 20.09
CA VAL A 127 -3.23 -7.59 19.51
C VAL A 127 -2.03 -6.96 20.23
N ALA A 128 -2.05 -5.64 20.47
CA ALA A 128 -0.98 -4.95 21.18
C ALA A 128 -0.82 -5.46 22.63
N GLU A 129 -1.93 -5.70 23.32
CA GLU A 129 -1.91 -6.30 24.68
C GLU A 129 -1.29 -7.70 24.66
N GLU A 130 -1.68 -8.55 23.75
CA GLU A 130 -1.14 -9.91 23.66
C GLU A 130 0.36 -9.89 23.31
N ILE A 131 0.81 -9.03 22.40
CA ILE A 131 2.24 -8.84 22.12
C ILE A 131 2.99 -8.44 23.40
N ARG A 132 2.46 -7.48 24.18
CA ARG A 132 3.10 -7.06 25.45
C ARG A 132 3.13 -8.19 26.46
N LYS A 133 2.10 -9.02 26.51
CA LYS A 133 2.04 -10.20 27.37
C LYS A 133 3.08 -11.24 26.96
N LEU A 134 3.19 -11.57 25.69
CA LEU A 134 4.19 -12.49 25.15
C LEU A 134 5.62 -12.02 25.46
N VAL A 135 5.91 -10.74 25.26
CA VAL A 135 7.24 -10.19 25.55
C VAL A 135 7.56 -10.20 27.04
N ARG A 136 6.61 -9.81 27.91
CA ARG A 136 6.86 -9.68 29.37
C ARG A 136 6.84 -11.01 30.10
N LYS A 137 5.91 -11.90 29.75
CA LYS A 137 5.71 -13.16 30.47
C LYS A 137 6.45 -14.34 29.83
N GLU A 138 6.35 -14.44 28.50
CA GLU A 138 6.89 -15.57 27.75
C GLU A 138 8.31 -15.30 27.20
N ARG A 139 8.86 -14.10 27.44
CA ARG A 139 10.21 -13.67 27.04
C ARG A 139 10.48 -13.66 25.52
N TYR A 140 9.41 -13.53 24.69
CA TYR A 140 9.58 -13.30 23.27
C TYR A 140 10.25 -11.94 23.01
N ARG A 141 11.01 -11.86 21.94
CA ARG A 141 11.53 -10.58 21.43
C ARG A 141 10.56 -10.04 20.39
N TYR A 142 10.38 -8.74 20.30
CA TYR A 142 9.50 -8.13 19.28
C TYR A 142 9.79 -8.62 17.87
N ARG A 143 11.06 -8.82 17.50
CA ARG A 143 11.47 -9.35 16.20
C ARG A 143 11.04 -10.79 15.90
N GLU A 144 10.55 -11.50 16.88
CA GLU A 144 10.07 -12.89 16.76
C GLU A 144 8.55 -12.96 16.61
N ILE A 145 7.88 -11.80 16.65
CA ILE A 145 6.44 -11.68 16.57
C ILE A 145 6.08 -11.04 15.24
N GLY A 146 5.25 -11.71 14.45
CA GLY A 146 4.69 -11.20 13.20
C GLY A 146 3.20 -10.97 13.32
N VAL A 147 2.71 -9.85 12.79
CA VAL A 147 1.28 -9.55 12.65
C VAL A 147 0.94 -9.54 11.17
N ILE A 148 -0.02 -10.36 10.77
CA ILE A 148 -0.49 -10.47 9.38
C ILE A 148 -1.87 -9.84 9.30
N VAL A 149 -2.04 -8.92 8.36
CA VAL A 149 -3.27 -8.14 8.18
C VAL A 149 -3.78 -8.32 6.76
N SER A 150 -5.07 -8.55 6.61
CA SER A 150 -5.69 -8.74 5.30
C SER A 150 -5.76 -7.45 4.48
N ASP A 151 -6.01 -6.30 5.12
CA ASP A 151 -6.09 -4.99 4.48
C ASP A 151 -5.49 -3.90 5.36
N MET A 152 -4.32 -3.41 4.96
CA MET A 152 -3.62 -2.33 5.66
C MET A 152 -4.31 -0.97 5.54
N ASN A 153 -5.18 -0.75 4.54
CA ASN A 153 -5.93 0.51 4.46
C ASN A 153 -6.99 0.60 5.56
N VAL A 154 -7.50 -0.55 6.02
CA VAL A 154 -8.48 -0.61 7.11
C VAL A 154 -7.80 -0.61 8.48
N TYR A 155 -6.74 -1.40 8.64
CA TYR A 155 -6.14 -1.66 9.96
C TYR A 155 -4.90 -0.81 10.27
N GLY A 156 -4.25 -0.22 9.26
CA GLY A 156 -2.94 0.42 9.42
C GLY A 156 -2.91 1.46 10.52
N ASP A 157 -3.82 2.42 10.48
CA ASP A 157 -3.88 3.52 11.45
C ASP A 157 -4.22 3.04 12.87
N TYR A 158 -5.13 2.07 13.00
CA TYR A 158 -5.48 1.48 14.30
C TYR A 158 -4.31 0.72 14.93
N LEU A 159 -3.55 -0.03 14.12
CA LEU A 159 -2.37 -0.75 14.59
C LEU A 159 -1.24 0.23 14.97
N GLU A 160 -1.02 1.27 14.15
CA GLU A 160 -0.02 2.30 14.47
C GLU A 160 -0.32 2.96 15.80
N GLN A 161 -1.55 3.41 16.01
CA GLN A 161 -2.00 4.02 17.24
C GLN A 161 -1.91 3.07 18.45
N ALA A 162 -2.34 1.82 18.28
CA ALA A 162 -2.26 0.81 19.35
C ALA A 162 -0.81 0.52 19.73
N PHE A 163 0.07 0.33 18.75
CA PHE A 163 1.48 0.02 19.01
C PHE A 163 2.23 1.20 19.62
N GLU A 164 1.93 2.43 19.19
CA GLU A 164 2.45 3.64 19.82
C GLU A 164 2.01 3.74 21.28
N THR A 165 0.71 3.55 21.55
CA THR A 165 0.13 3.58 22.90
C THR A 165 0.81 2.57 23.83
N TYR A 166 1.11 1.37 23.35
CA TYR A 166 1.75 0.31 24.13
C TYR A 166 3.30 0.35 24.07
N GLY A 167 3.89 1.28 23.34
CA GLY A 167 5.35 1.39 23.16
C GLY A 167 5.96 0.15 22.50
N ILE A 168 5.27 -0.38 21.47
CA ILE A 168 5.70 -1.56 20.71
C ILE A 168 6.47 -1.08 19.47
N PRO A 169 7.79 -1.38 19.36
CA PRO A 169 8.52 -1.08 18.14
C PRO A 169 8.03 -1.96 17.00
N VAL A 170 7.60 -1.35 15.90
CA VAL A 170 7.03 -2.05 14.75
C VAL A 170 7.62 -1.54 13.44
N PHE A 171 7.78 -2.44 12.49
CA PHE A 171 7.94 -2.12 11.08
C PHE A 171 6.66 -2.51 10.36
N MET A 172 6.03 -1.53 9.70
CA MET A 172 4.82 -1.74 8.90
C MET A 172 5.14 -1.58 7.42
N ASP A 173 4.98 -2.67 6.67
CA ASP A 173 5.18 -2.68 5.22
C ASP A 173 3.87 -2.30 4.52
N HIS A 174 3.65 -1.00 4.39
CA HIS A 174 2.51 -0.49 3.62
C HIS A 174 2.85 0.80 2.87
N LYS A 175 2.16 0.99 1.76
CA LYS A 175 2.27 2.21 0.96
C LYS A 175 1.36 3.26 1.54
N ARG A 176 1.90 4.38 2.00
CA ARG A 176 1.11 5.55 2.39
C ARG A 176 0.85 6.42 1.17
N SER A 177 -0.38 6.89 1.04
CA SER A 177 -0.70 7.88 0.02
C SER A 177 -0.05 9.22 0.37
N ILE A 178 0.71 9.78 -0.57
CA ILE A 178 1.29 11.11 -0.42
C ILE A 178 0.30 12.23 -0.82
N LEU A 179 -0.90 11.89 -1.27
CA LEU A 179 -1.87 12.86 -1.79
C LEU A 179 -2.40 13.83 -0.74
N LEU A 180 -2.33 13.47 0.54
CA LEU A 180 -2.69 14.36 1.67
C LEU A 180 -1.52 15.22 2.16
N ASN A 181 -0.34 15.08 1.57
CA ASN A 181 0.80 15.92 1.90
C ASN A 181 0.63 17.33 1.29
N SER A 182 0.74 18.36 2.10
CA SER A 182 0.54 19.77 1.67
C SER A 182 1.46 20.17 0.52
N PHE A 183 2.69 19.68 0.48
CA PHE A 183 3.62 19.98 -0.61
C PHE A 183 3.20 19.31 -1.93
N VAL A 184 2.71 18.06 -1.87
CA VAL A 184 2.17 17.37 -3.06
C VAL A 184 0.92 18.10 -3.56
N GLU A 185 0.06 18.53 -2.65
CA GLU A 185 -1.13 19.31 -3.01
C GLU A 185 -0.78 20.68 -3.59
N TYR A 186 0.25 21.35 -3.07
CA TYR A 186 0.81 22.58 -3.64
C TYR A 186 1.24 22.39 -5.09
N LEU A 187 2.05 21.36 -5.39
CA LEU A 187 2.49 21.07 -6.75
C LEU A 187 1.32 20.70 -7.67
N ARG A 188 0.39 19.88 -7.21
CA ARG A 188 -0.79 19.48 -7.98
C ARG A 188 -1.69 20.66 -8.30
N SER A 189 -1.96 21.52 -7.33
CA SER A 189 -2.78 22.71 -7.52
C SER A 189 -2.11 23.72 -8.43
N LEU A 190 -0.79 23.88 -8.34
CA LEU A 190 -0.01 24.70 -9.26
C LEU A 190 -0.17 24.24 -10.73
N LEU A 191 -0.04 22.95 -10.97
CA LEU A 191 -0.24 22.38 -12.31
C LEU A 191 -1.71 22.53 -12.77
N ASN A 192 -2.67 22.30 -11.87
CA ASN A 192 -4.09 22.48 -12.16
C ASN A 192 -4.46 23.94 -12.48
N MET A 193 -3.78 24.93 -11.87
CA MET A 193 -4.01 26.34 -12.23
C MET A 193 -3.69 26.59 -13.71
N ALA A 194 -2.57 26.07 -14.19
CA ALA A 194 -2.19 26.20 -15.59
C ALA A 194 -3.17 25.47 -16.54
N GLU A 195 -3.53 24.23 -16.19
CA GLU A 195 -4.47 23.41 -16.98
C GLU A 195 -5.88 24.01 -17.03
N LYS A 196 -6.39 24.49 -15.89
CA LYS A 196 -7.76 25.01 -15.77
C LYS A 196 -7.86 26.53 -15.98
N ASN A 197 -6.88 27.12 -16.64
CA ASN A 197 -6.85 28.54 -16.95
C ASN A 197 -7.14 29.42 -15.73
N PHE A 198 -6.50 29.16 -14.60
CA PHE A 198 -6.64 29.92 -13.35
C PHE A 198 -8.11 30.02 -12.88
N SER A 199 -8.79 28.89 -12.86
CA SER A 199 -10.14 28.83 -12.29
C SER A 199 -10.11 29.18 -10.80
N TYR A 200 -11.24 29.67 -10.28
CA TYR A 200 -11.39 30.00 -8.87
C TYR A 200 -10.93 28.84 -7.96
N GLU A 201 -11.45 27.63 -8.18
CA GLU A 201 -11.12 26.48 -7.35
C GLU A 201 -9.62 26.12 -7.41
N SER A 202 -9.00 26.24 -8.59
CA SER A 202 -7.59 25.86 -8.74
C SER A 202 -6.66 26.85 -8.03
N VAL A 203 -6.97 28.15 -8.05
CA VAL A 203 -6.19 29.19 -7.40
C VAL A 203 -6.33 29.09 -5.88
N PHE A 204 -7.56 29.03 -5.35
CA PHE A 204 -7.75 28.98 -3.90
C PHE A 204 -7.31 27.64 -3.29
N ARG A 205 -7.39 26.54 -4.03
CA ARG A 205 -6.79 25.29 -3.63
C ARG A 205 -5.26 25.40 -3.47
N PHE A 206 -4.59 26.12 -4.35
CA PHE A 206 -3.17 26.41 -4.25
C PHE A 206 -2.85 27.30 -3.05
N LEU A 207 -3.55 28.42 -2.88
CA LEU A 207 -3.31 29.38 -1.80
C LEU A 207 -3.54 28.74 -0.41
N ARG A 208 -4.56 27.90 -0.28
CA ARG A 208 -4.92 27.21 0.97
C ARG A 208 -3.96 26.07 1.37
N THR A 209 -2.93 25.78 0.58
CA THR A 209 -1.89 24.82 0.98
C THR A 209 -0.98 25.32 2.09
N ASN A 210 -1.05 26.61 2.44
CA ASN A 210 -0.19 27.31 3.39
C ASN A 210 1.32 27.30 3.01
N LEU A 211 1.62 27.01 1.74
CA LEU A 211 2.99 27.00 1.20
C LEU A 211 3.23 28.12 0.20
N ALA A 212 2.19 28.90 -0.12
CA ALA A 212 2.25 29.99 -1.07
C ALA A 212 2.72 31.33 -0.42
N GLY A 213 2.98 31.32 0.90
CA GLY A 213 3.45 32.51 1.64
C GLY A 213 2.36 33.49 2.09
N PHE A 214 1.09 33.06 2.04
CA PHE A 214 -0.07 33.83 2.50
C PHE A 214 -0.60 33.27 3.81
N SER A 215 -1.08 34.15 4.71
CA SER A 215 -1.86 33.71 5.88
C SER A 215 -3.27 33.29 5.49
N TYR A 216 -3.95 32.55 6.37
CA TYR A 216 -5.35 32.16 6.11
C TYR A 216 -6.29 33.38 6.00
N GLU A 217 -6.06 34.40 6.80
CA GLU A 217 -6.83 35.63 6.77
C GLU A 217 -6.67 36.39 5.45
N GLU A 218 -5.43 36.46 4.94
CA GLU A 218 -5.15 37.08 3.63
C GLU A 218 -5.81 36.30 2.49
N VAL A 219 -5.80 34.98 2.55
CA VAL A 219 -6.48 34.13 1.56
C VAL A 219 -7.98 34.32 1.61
N ASP A 220 -8.59 34.44 2.81
CA ASP A 220 -10.02 34.61 2.95
C ASP A 220 -10.47 36.00 2.47
N GLU A 221 -9.70 37.09 2.77
CA GLU A 221 -9.96 38.44 2.24
C GLU A 221 -9.89 38.42 0.70
N LEU A 222 -8.85 37.83 0.14
CA LEU A 222 -8.67 37.70 -1.30
C LEU A 222 -9.81 36.91 -1.96
N GLU A 223 -10.25 35.83 -1.33
CA GLU A 223 -11.34 34.99 -1.80
C GLU A 223 -12.67 35.76 -1.85
N ASN A 224 -12.98 36.48 -0.78
CA ASN A 224 -14.18 37.30 -0.73
C ASN A 224 -14.20 38.37 -1.84
N TYR A 225 -13.08 39.02 -2.08
CA TYR A 225 -12.94 39.98 -3.16
C TYR A 225 -13.13 39.36 -4.54
N VAL A 226 -12.46 38.24 -4.80
CA VAL A 226 -12.52 37.53 -6.09
C VAL A 226 -13.92 37.02 -6.39
N ILE A 227 -14.62 36.50 -5.37
CA ILE A 227 -16.02 36.07 -5.50
C ILE A 227 -16.94 37.28 -5.78
N GLY A 228 -16.79 38.32 -4.98
CA GLY A 228 -17.65 39.50 -5.07
C GLY A 228 -17.58 40.22 -6.41
N LEU A 229 -16.42 40.18 -7.06
CA LEU A 229 -16.21 40.82 -8.37
C LEU A 229 -16.18 39.87 -9.56
N GLY A 230 -16.31 38.58 -9.31
CA GLY A 230 -16.37 37.54 -10.36
C GLY A 230 -15.06 37.38 -11.15
N ILE A 231 -13.91 37.55 -10.51
CA ILE A 231 -12.59 37.45 -11.14
C ILE A 231 -12.35 35.97 -11.51
N ARG A 232 -12.08 35.72 -12.80
CA ARG A 232 -11.88 34.35 -13.33
C ARG A 232 -10.91 34.36 -14.49
N GLY A 233 -10.17 33.24 -14.59
CA GLY A 233 -9.28 32.97 -15.70
C GLY A 233 -8.01 33.82 -15.69
N TYR A 234 -7.00 33.39 -16.42
CA TYR A 234 -5.68 34.01 -16.46
C TYR A 234 -5.72 35.53 -16.67
N LYS A 235 -6.55 36.01 -17.65
CA LYS A 235 -6.69 37.44 -17.92
C LYS A 235 -7.28 38.22 -16.74
N GLY A 236 -8.25 37.63 -16.01
CA GLY A 236 -8.84 38.27 -14.82
C GLY A 236 -7.83 38.46 -13.70
N TRP A 237 -6.95 37.48 -13.53
CA TRP A 237 -5.86 37.52 -12.55
C TRP A 237 -4.69 38.42 -12.99
N GLN A 238 -4.45 38.55 -14.30
CA GLN A 238 -3.37 39.40 -14.82
C GLN A 238 -3.68 40.88 -14.81
N ASN A 239 -4.96 41.26 -14.89
CA ASN A 239 -5.38 42.65 -14.92
C ASN A 239 -5.28 43.30 -13.55
N ARG A 240 -4.88 44.58 -13.50
CA ARG A 240 -4.93 45.36 -12.28
C ARG A 240 -6.38 45.51 -11.80
N TRP A 241 -6.65 45.23 -10.52
CA TRP A 241 -7.96 45.34 -9.92
C TRP A 241 -8.20 46.76 -9.47
N ILE A 242 -9.22 47.39 -10.03
CA ILE A 242 -9.58 48.77 -9.81
C ILE A 242 -10.99 48.96 -9.23
N ARG A 243 -11.79 47.87 -9.22
CA ARG A 243 -13.15 47.88 -8.69
C ARG A 243 -13.13 47.64 -7.19
N ARG A 244 -13.89 48.47 -6.47
CA ARG A 244 -14.11 48.30 -5.03
C ARG A 244 -15.42 47.60 -4.75
N MET A 245 -15.44 46.73 -3.75
CA MET A 245 -16.68 46.21 -3.20
C MET A 245 -17.39 47.27 -2.38
N LYS A 246 -18.70 47.13 -2.21
CA LYS A 246 -19.50 48.06 -1.41
C LYS A 246 -19.02 48.06 0.05
N GLY A 247 -18.56 49.21 0.54
CA GLY A 247 -18.02 49.37 1.89
C GLY A 247 -16.51 49.15 2.04
N MET A 248 -15.80 48.89 0.94
CA MET A 248 -14.34 48.70 0.94
C MET A 248 -13.61 50.05 0.81
N GLU A 249 -12.66 50.30 1.68
CA GLU A 249 -11.79 51.50 1.63
C GLU A 249 -10.71 51.32 0.52
N GLU A 250 -10.12 52.45 0.08
CA GLU A 250 -9.10 52.45 -0.97
C GLU A 250 -7.82 51.78 -0.53
N GLU A 251 -7.45 51.96 0.73
CA GLU A 251 -6.28 51.32 1.35
C GLU A 251 -6.39 49.80 1.41
N GLU A 252 -7.59 49.25 1.62
CA GLU A 252 -7.86 47.81 1.60
C GLU A 252 -7.67 47.24 0.20
N LEU A 253 -8.14 47.93 -0.84
CA LEU A 253 -7.93 47.50 -2.22
C LEU A 253 -6.45 47.56 -2.59
N GLU A 254 -5.73 48.61 -2.19
CA GLU A 254 -4.29 48.67 -2.46
C GLU A 254 -3.54 47.56 -1.76
N ARG A 255 -3.90 47.22 -0.51
CA ARG A 255 -3.33 46.10 0.22
C ARG A 255 -3.55 44.77 -0.51
N LEU A 256 -4.78 44.46 -0.95
CA LEU A 256 -5.10 43.27 -1.73
C LEU A 256 -4.36 43.24 -3.07
N CYS A 257 -4.24 44.39 -3.74
CA CYS A 257 -3.46 44.49 -4.97
C CYS A 257 -1.97 44.21 -4.73
N LEU A 258 -1.41 44.67 -3.61
CA LEU A 258 -0.01 44.40 -3.24
C LEU A 258 0.22 42.91 -2.91
N LEU A 259 -0.70 42.28 -2.19
CA LEU A 259 -0.65 40.82 -1.91
C LEU A 259 -0.61 40.03 -3.20
N TYR A 260 -1.42 40.39 -4.16
CA TYR A 260 -1.53 39.70 -5.43
C TYR A 260 -0.40 40.05 -6.44
N THR A 261 0.05 41.31 -6.44
CA THR A 261 1.10 41.82 -7.34
C THR A 261 2.45 41.96 -6.66
N SER A 262 2.72 41.18 -5.60
CA SER A 262 4.04 41.13 -4.97
C SER A 262 5.12 41.02 -6.05
N PRO A 263 6.09 41.92 -6.08
CA PRO A 263 6.98 42.07 -7.23
C PRO A 263 7.73 40.76 -7.53
N SER A 264 7.65 40.33 -8.78
CA SER A 264 8.50 39.30 -9.31
C SER A 264 9.96 39.60 -8.96
N PRO A 265 10.82 38.59 -8.70
CA PRO A 265 12.26 38.81 -8.52
C PRO A 265 12.93 39.66 -9.64
N ARG A 266 12.26 39.79 -10.80
CA ARG A 266 12.68 40.65 -11.91
C ARG A 266 12.48 42.15 -11.62
N ASP A 267 11.49 42.52 -10.81
CA ASP A 267 11.21 43.95 -10.49
C ASP A 267 12.18 44.48 -9.47
N TYR A 268 12.74 43.64 -8.60
CA TYR A 268 13.84 43.96 -7.70
C TYR A 268 15.17 44.23 -8.41
N ALA A 269 15.38 43.65 -9.59
CA ALA A 269 16.59 43.80 -10.38
C ALA A 269 16.57 45.11 -11.21
N ALA A 270 15.40 45.67 -11.46
CA ALA A 270 15.24 46.90 -12.26
C ALA A 270 15.25 48.22 -11.41
N SER A 271 15.26 48.10 -10.08
CA SER A 271 15.25 49.27 -9.14
C SER A 271 16.61 49.54 -8.48
N ARG A 272 17.71 48.97 -9.03
CA ARG A 272 19.08 49.32 -8.63
C ARG A 272 19.88 49.92 -9.77
#